data_1a3c29414b893d6b3d8f5257ea946d2d
#
_entry.id   1a3c29414b893d6b3d8f5257ea946d2d
#
_cell.length_a   1.000
_cell.length_b   1.000
_cell.length_c   1.000
_cell.angle_alpha   90.00
_cell.angle_beta   90.00
_cell.angle_gamma   90.00
#
_symmetry.space_group_name_H-M   'P 1'
#
loop_
_entity.id
_entity.type
_entity.pdbx_description
1 polymer ?
#
loop_
_entity_poly.entity_id
_entity_poly.type
_entity_poly.pdbx_seq_one_letter_code
_entity_poly.pdbx_strand_id
1 'polypeptide(L)'
;MDNDLTYYKSLWEKRFPSPRTVTFADGVLVNEYCPDCRFCCGPQKEEKPFPMALLDSQISDQTPDNFYLLDNHTAALDRRGCKALTPSGCRLERKLRPVACNIFPIVLVNSRLYLYKVCPASLFLPGELFQKIAGKVGSMLNGLSARDVQRISITRDPSDLASKYEDLGISVCGK
;
A
#
# COMPACT_ATOMS: atom_id res chain seq x y z
N MET A 1 14.74 -17.23 -7.40
CA MET A 1 13.99 -16.11 -6.81
C MET A 1 13.67 -14.98 -7.79
N ASP A 2 14.42 -14.83 -8.89
CA ASP A 2 14.14 -13.78 -9.90
C ASP A 2 12.94 -14.08 -10.83
N ASN A 3 12.44 -15.30 -10.83
CA ASN A 3 11.32 -15.72 -11.69
C ASN A 3 10.01 -14.96 -11.40
N ASP A 4 9.76 -14.56 -10.17
CA ASP A 4 8.52 -13.89 -9.80
C ASP A 4 8.42 -12.47 -10.38
N LEU A 5 9.46 -11.66 -10.29
CA LEU A 5 9.44 -10.28 -10.81
C LEU A 5 9.37 -10.25 -12.34
N THR A 6 10.06 -11.16 -13.01
CA THR A 6 10.00 -11.29 -14.47
C THR A 6 8.60 -11.68 -14.95
N TYR A 7 7.94 -12.60 -14.22
CA TYR A 7 6.55 -12.96 -14.47
C TYR A 7 5.61 -11.75 -14.34
N TYR A 8 5.70 -11.00 -13.23
CA TYR A 8 4.86 -9.83 -13.03
C TYR A 8 5.14 -8.73 -14.05
N LYS A 9 6.39 -8.50 -14.41
CA LYS A 9 6.75 -7.55 -15.46
C LYS A 9 6.07 -7.90 -16.78
N SER A 10 6.19 -9.14 -17.23
CA SER A 10 5.53 -9.61 -18.46
C SER A 10 4.00 -9.50 -18.41
N LEU A 11 3.40 -9.79 -17.23
CA LEU A 11 1.96 -9.64 -17.01
C LEU A 11 1.52 -8.19 -17.18
N TRP A 12 2.26 -7.26 -16.54
CA TRP A 12 1.92 -5.85 -16.55
C TRP A 12 2.21 -5.16 -17.88
N GLU A 13 3.27 -5.55 -18.60
CA GLU A 13 3.55 -5.04 -19.97
C GLU A 13 2.38 -5.30 -20.93
N LYS A 14 1.75 -6.48 -20.82
CA LYS A 14 0.56 -6.81 -21.62
C LYS A 14 -0.66 -5.97 -21.22
N ARG A 15 -0.80 -5.66 -19.93
CA ARG A 15 -1.97 -4.94 -19.40
C ARG A 15 -1.85 -3.43 -19.52
N PHE A 16 -0.64 -2.91 -19.47
CA PHE A 16 -0.32 -1.48 -19.50
C PHE A 16 0.66 -1.18 -20.64
N PRO A 17 0.18 -1.10 -21.88
CA PRO A 17 1.04 -0.88 -23.05
C PRO A 17 1.64 0.55 -23.09
N SER A 18 1.08 1.48 -22.30
CA SER A 18 1.54 2.87 -22.22
C SER A 18 1.95 3.21 -20.79
N PRO A 19 3.03 3.99 -20.57
CA PRO A 19 3.42 4.48 -19.27
C PRO A 19 2.29 5.30 -18.63
N ARG A 20 2.14 5.17 -17.30
CA ARG A 20 1.23 5.94 -16.47
C ARG A 20 2.00 6.68 -15.41
N THR A 21 1.38 7.65 -14.77
CA THR A 21 2.04 8.51 -13.80
C THR A 21 1.74 8.12 -12.36
N VAL A 22 2.65 8.52 -11.48
CA VAL A 22 2.50 8.44 -10.04
C VAL A 22 2.88 9.80 -9.46
N THR A 23 2.02 10.36 -8.63
CA THR A 23 2.25 11.63 -7.94
C THR A 23 1.93 11.49 -6.46
N PHE A 24 2.52 12.35 -5.63
CA PHE A 24 2.22 12.40 -4.20
C PHE A 24 1.92 13.85 -3.80
N ALA A 25 0.70 14.08 -3.34
CA ALA A 25 0.23 15.37 -2.83
C ALA A 25 -0.78 15.15 -1.70
N ASP A 26 -0.80 16.05 -0.74
CA ASP A 26 -1.75 16.08 0.38
C ASP A 26 -1.86 14.74 1.15
N GLY A 27 -0.72 14.08 1.34
CA GLY A 27 -0.65 12.79 2.05
C GLY A 27 -1.15 11.59 1.26
N VAL A 28 -1.39 11.75 -0.05
CA VAL A 28 -1.95 10.71 -0.92
C VAL A 28 -1.05 10.48 -2.13
N LEU A 29 -0.71 9.21 -2.35
CA LEU A 29 -0.08 8.75 -3.58
C LEU A 29 -1.17 8.42 -4.60
N VAL A 30 -1.24 9.22 -5.66
CA VAL A 30 -2.10 8.95 -6.81
C VAL A 30 -1.32 8.10 -7.80
N ASN A 31 -1.79 6.89 -8.01
CA ASN A 31 -1.18 5.90 -8.89
C ASN A 31 -2.18 5.55 -10.00
N GLU A 32 -1.93 6.02 -11.20
CA GLU A 32 -2.83 5.82 -12.35
C GLU A 32 -2.92 4.37 -12.82
N TYR A 33 -2.03 3.49 -12.36
CA TYR A 33 -2.16 2.05 -12.61
C TYR A 33 -3.27 1.39 -11.78
N CYS A 34 -3.58 1.92 -10.58
CA CYS A 34 -4.49 1.30 -9.62
C CYS A 34 -5.90 1.01 -10.14
N PRO A 35 -6.59 1.91 -10.88
CA PRO A 35 -7.96 1.68 -11.32
C PRO A 35 -8.11 0.41 -12.15
N ASP A 36 -7.12 0.11 -12.97
CA ASP A 36 -7.14 -1.07 -13.84
C ASP A 36 -6.37 -2.26 -13.27
N CYS A 37 -5.35 -2.03 -12.44
CA CYS A 37 -4.53 -3.10 -11.86
C CYS A 37 -5.33 -3.97 -10.89
N ARG A 38 -5.92 -3.39 -9.85
CA ARG A 38 -6.72 -4.03 -8.80
C ARG A 38 -6.05 -5.22 -8.10
N PHE A 39 -4.76 -5.44 -8.32
CA PHE A 39 -4.05 -6.60 -7.82
C PHE A 39 -3.99 -6.62 -6.28
N CYS A 40 -3.61 -5.51 -5.67
CA CYS A 40 -3.51 -5.40 -4.21
C CYS A 40 -4.87 -5.21 -3.51
N CYS A 41 -5.92 -4.80 -4.21
CA CYS A 41 -7.28 -4.64 -3.66
C CYS A 41 -8.17 -5.87 -3.90
N GLY A 42 -7.77 -6.75 -4.80
CA GLY A 42 -8.48 -7.98 -5.12
C GLY A 42 -8.28 -9.07 -4.07
N PRO A 43 -8.84 -10.26 -4.33
CA PRO A 43 -8.67 -11.43 -3.47
C PRO A 43 -7.20 -11.78 -3.27
N GLN A 44 -6.79 -11.97 -2.01
CA GLN A 44 -5.43 -12.36 -1.67
C GLN A 44 -5.31 -13.88 -1.56
N LYS A 45 -4.15 -14.41 -1.97
CA LYS A 45 -3.88 -15.85 -1.88
C LYS A 45 -3.31 -16.27 -0.53
N GLU A 46 -2.81 -15.32 0.24
CA GLU A 46 -2.19 -15.58 1.54
C GLU A 46 -3.23 -16.09 2.55
N GLU A 47 -2.83 -17.02 3.42
CA GLU A 47 -3.69 -17.57 4.47
C GLU A 47 -4.02 -16.53 5.54
N LYS A 48 -3.05 -15.67 5.86
CA LYS A 48 -3.23 -14.60 6.84
C LYS A 48 -3.68 -13.32 6.16
N PRO A 49 -4.70 -12.65 6.69
CA PRO A 49 -5.13 -11.36 6.18
C PRO A 49 -4.00 -10.33 6.24
N PHE A 50 -3.90 -9.46 5.23
CA PHE A 50 -3.05 -8.30 5.30
C PHE A 50 -3.72 -7.25 6.20
N PRO A 51 -3.08 -6.82 7.31
CA PRO A 51 -3.65 -5.84 8.21
C PRO A 51 -3.46 -4.43 7.64
N MET A 52 -4.53 -3.64 7.68
CA MET A 52 -4.52 -2.24 7.29
C MET A 52 -5.02 -1.39 8.45
N ALA A 53 -4.12 -0.72 9.14
CA ALA A 53 -4.48 0.12 10.27
C ALA A 53 -5.34 1.32 9.84
N LEU A 54 -6.34 1.62 10.64
CA LEU A 54 -7.19 2.79 10.54
C LEU A 54 -6.77 3.80 11.62
N LEU A 55 -6.61 5.05 11.25
CA LEU A 55 -6.47 6.15 12.20
C LEU A 55 -7.81 6.41 12.89
N ASP A 56 -7.78 6.94 14.09
CA ASP A 56 -9.00 7.27 14.85
C ASP A 56 -9.95 8.16 14.04
N SER A 57 -9.41 9.08 13.23
CA SER A 57 -10.18 9.94 12.31
C SER A 57 -10.83 9.20 11.12
N GLN A 58 -10.45 7.96 10.88
CA GLN A 58 -10.99 7.12 9.80
C GLN A 58 -12.05 6.12 10.28
N ILE A 59 -12.27 6.07 11.59
CA ILE A 59 -13.24 5.16 12.22
C ILE A 59 -14.57 5.87 12.37
N SER A 60 -15.64 5.23 11.93
CA SER A 60 -17.02 5.69 12.05
C SER A 60 -17.97 4.50 12.14
N ASP A 61 -19.24 4.76 12.38
CA ASP A 61 -20.29 3.71 12.36
C ASP A 61 -20.38 2.97 11.01
N GLN A 62 -19.90 3.60 9.93
CA GLN A 62 -19.85 2.99 8.59
C GLN A 62 -18.57 2.16 8.35
N THR A 63 -17.64 2.11 9.28
CA THR A 63 -16.39 1.35 9.12
C THR A 63 -16.64 -0.13 8.81
N PRO A 64 -17.58 -0.84 9.48
CA PRO A 64 -17.90 -2.23 9.16
C PRO A 64 -18.52 -2.41 7.77
N ASP A 65 -19.18 -1.40 7.23
CA ASP A 65 -19.75 -1.45 5.87
C ASP A 65 -18.65 -1.34 4.80
N ASN A 66 -17.56 -0.65 5.13
CA ASN A 66 -16.47 -0.37 4.21
C ASN A 66 -15.35 -1.39 4.27
N PHE A 67 -15.17 -2.10 5.39
CA PHE A 67 -14.04 -3.00 5.62
C PHE A 67 -14.48 -4.32 6.25
N TYR A 68 -13.75 -5.39 5.96
CA TYR A 68 -13.65 -6.53 6.84
C TYR A 68 -12.69 -6.15 7.97
N LEU A 69 -13.06 -6.41 9.21
CA LEU A 69 -12.28 -5.96 10.37
C LEU A 69 -11.61 -7.13 11.08
N LEU A 70 -10.36 -6.94 11.50
CA LEU A 70 -9.67 -7.82 12.45
C LEU A 70 -9.95 -7.38 13.88
N ASP A 71 -10.04 -6.08 14.10
CA ASP A 71 -10.40 -5.42 15.34
C ASP A 71 -10.97 -4.02 15.06
N ASN A 72 -11.26 -3.24 16.09
CA ASN A 72 -11.88 -1.91 15.96
C ASN A 72 -11.01 -0.88 15.20
N HIS A 73 -9.73 -1.14 15.01
CA HIS A 73 -8.76 -0.23 14.39
C HIS A 73 -8.03 -0.82 13.21
N THR A 74 -8.32 -2.07 12.83
CA THR A 74 -7.58 -2.77 11.80
C THR A 74 -8.52 -3.39 10.77
N ALA A 75 -8.47 -2.88 9.56
CA ALA A 75 -9.13 -3.49 8.41
C ALA A 75 -8.32 -4.69 7.90
N ALA A 76 -9.01 -5.67 7.34
CA ALA A 76 -8.44 -6.87 6.76
C ALA A 76 -8.56 -6.86 5.24
N LEU A 77 -7.48 -7.21 4.57
CA LEU A 77 -7.48 -7.58 3.16
C LEU A 77 -7.13 -9.07 3.08
N ASP A 78 -8.08 -9.89 2.66
CA ASP A 78 -7.98 -11.34 2.67
C ASP A 78 -8.44 -11.99 1.35
N ARG A 79 -8.79 -13.27 1.37
CA ARG A 79 -9.27 -14.01 0.19
C ARG A 79 -10.54 -13.43 -0.44
N ARG A 80 -11.30 -12.61 0.28
CA ARG A 80 -12.49 -11.91 -0.24
C ARG A 80 -12.12 -10.63 -1.00
N GLY A 81 -10.88 -10.16 -0.86
CA GLY A 81 -10.44 -8.88 -1.36
C GLY A 81 -10.90 -7.71 -0.48
N CYS A 82 -10.78 -6.50 -1.01
CA CYS A 82 -11.22 -5.29 -0.31
C CYS A 82 -12.74 -5.11 -0.45
N LYS A 83 -13.45 -4.98 0.68
CA LYS A 83 -14.91 -4.78 0.71
C LYS A 83 -15.35 -3.49 0.01
N ALA A 84 -14.48 -2.48 -0.03
CA ALA A 84 -14.74 -1.20 -0.70
C ALA A 84 -14.42 -1.21 -2.21
N LEU A 85 -13.90 -2.32 -2.77
CA LEU A 85 -13.60 -2.43 -4.19
C LEU A 85 -14.90 -2.67 -4.98
N THR A 86 -15.09 -1.88 -6.02
CA THR A 86 -16.20 -2.01 -6.98
C THR A 86 -15.65 -2.24 -8.39
N PRO A 87 -16.49 -2.57 -9.37
CA PRO A 87 -16.07 -2.64 -10.78
C PRO A 87 -15.44 -1.34 -11.31
N SER A 88 -15.82 -0.18 -10.76
CA SER A 88 -15.26 1.13 -11.12
C SER A 88 -14.04 1.55 -10.26
N GLY A 89 -13.56 0.71 -9.36
CA GLY A 89 -12.47 0.99 -8.44
C GLY A 89 -12.92 1.13 -6.98
N CYS A 90 -12.10 1.73 -6.14
CA CYS A 90 -12.43 1.93 -4.73
C CYS A 90 -13.53 3.00 -4.56
N ARG A 91 -14.63 2.65 -3.90
CA ARG A 91 -15.75 3.58 -3.64
C ARG A 91 -15.46 4.63 -2.57
N LEU A 92 -14.40 4.43 -1.77
CA LEU A 92 -14.08 5.34 -0.67
C LEU A 92 -13.33 6.57 -1.17
N GLU A 93 -13.66 7.71 -0.61
CA GLU A 93 -12.84 8.92 -0.69
C GLU A 93 -11.45 8.65 -0.09
N ARG A 94 -10.42 9.31 -0.63
CA ARG A 94 -9.03 9.10 -0.20
C ARG A 94 -8.82 9.25 1.30
N LYS A 95 -9.44 10.26 1.92
CA LYS A 95 -9.32 10.53 3.37
C LYS A 95 -9.88 9.40 4.25
N LEU A 96 -10.81 8.60 3.73
CA LEU A 96 -11.42 7.46 4.44
C LEU A 96 -10.68 6.14 4.23
N ARG A 97 -9.68 6.12 3.35
CA ARG A 97 -8.88 4.91 3.10
C ARG A 97 -7.81 4.75 4.16
N PRO A 98 -7.49 3.50 4.55
CA PRO A 98 -6.33 3.22 5.40
C PRO A 98 -5.08 3.92 4.88
N VAL A 99 -4.18 4.33 5.77
CA VAL A 99 -2.92 4.98 5.37
C VAL A 99 -2.14 4.11 4.39
N ALA A 100 -2.13 2.79 4.60
CA ALA A 100 -1.51 1.83 3.69
C ALA A 100 -1.99 1.99 2.24
N CYS A 101 -3.31 2.23 2.01
CA CYS A 101 -3.85 2.46 0.68
C CYS A 101 -3.43 3.80 0.07
N ASN A 102 -3.18 4.81 0.92
CA ASN A 102 -2.82 6.15 0.48
C ASN A 102 -1.34 6.31 0.14
N ILE A 103 -0.48 5.41 0.61
CA ILE A 103 0.96 5.45 0.35
C ILE A 103 1.45 4.32 -0.56
N PHE A 104 0.61 3.31 -0.82
CA PHE A 104 1.01 2.16 -1.65
C PHE A 104 1.43 2.59 -3.07
N PRO A 105 2.54 2.10 -3.63
CA PRO A 105 3.30 0.90 -3.27
C PRO A 105 4.41 1.09 -2.21
N ILE A 106 4.47 2.23 -1.54
CA ILE A 106 5.34 2.40 -0.38
C ILE A 106 4.66 1.76 0.83
N VAL A 107 5.41 0.99 1.61
CA VAL A 107 4.92 0.22 2.74
C VAL A 107 5.81 0.46 3.95
N LEU A 108 5.20 0.66 5.12
CA LEU A 108 5.92 0.79 6.38
C LEU A 108 6.06 -0.60 7.03
N VAL A 109 7.28 -1.11 7.12
CA VAL A 109 7.60 -2.41 7.73
C VAL A 109 8.63 -2.19 8.82
N ASN A 110 8.32 -2.60 10.06
CA ASN A 110 9.22 -2.45 11.21
C ASN A 110 9.80 -1.02 11.31
N SER A 111 8.94 0.00 11.16
CA SER A 111 9.31 1.41 11.20
C SER A 111 10.28 1.87 10.10
N ARG A 112 10.37 1.16 9.00
CA ARG A 112 11.15 1.53 7.80
C ARG A 112 10.29 1.51 6.56
N LEU A 113 10.55 2.40 5.61
CA LEU A 113 9.84 2.46 4.34
C LEU A 113 10.48 1.53 3.31
N TYR A 114 9.62 0.75 2.68
CA TYR A 114 9.97 -0.17 1.59
C TYR A 114 9.11 0.12 0.37
N LEU A 115 9.65 -0.15 -0.81
CA LEU A 115 8.91 -0.16 -2.07
C LEU A 115 8.48 -1.58 -2.41
N TYR A 116 7.20 -1.82 -2.63
CA TYR A 116 6.69 -3.11 -3.10
C TYR A 116 6.95 -3.27 -4.59
N LYS A 117 7.95 -4.09 -4.94
CA LYS A 117 8.48 -4.25 -6.29
C LYS A 117 7.50 -4.87 -7.32
N VAL A 118 6.48 -5.58 -6.86
CA VAL A 118 5.51 -6.27 -7.75
C VAL A 118 4.45 -5.32 -8.33
N CYS A 119 4.32 -4.12 -7.76
CA CYS A 119 3.40 -3.11 -8.28
C CYS A 119 3.82 -2.67 -9.70
N PRO A 120 2.90 -2.55 -10.67
CA PRO A 120 3.26 -2.08 -12.01
C PRO A 120 3.95 -0.72 -11.99
N ALA A 121 3.55 0.19 -11.12
CA ALA A 121 4.23 1.47 -10.96
C ALA A 121 5.71 1.30 -10.61
N SER A 122 6.01 0.42 -9.66
CA SER A 122 7.40 0.15 -9.22
C SER A 122 8.25 -0.54 -10.30
N LEU A 123 7.62 -1.28 -11.20
CA LEU A 123 8.32 -1.98 -12.28
C LEU A 123 8.59 -1.10 -13.51
N PHE A 124 7.78 -0.06 -13.73
CA PHE A 124 7.85 0.76 -14.95
C PHE A 124 8.39 2.17 -14.72
N LEU A 125 8.38 2.65 -13.50
CA LEU A 125 8.84 4.00 -13.18
C LEU A 125 10.23 3.98 -12.51
N PRO A 126 11.01 5.07 -12.68
CA PRO A 126 12.35 5.16 -12.10
C PRO A 126 12.33 5.07 -10.56
N GLY A 127 13.30 4.36 -9.98
CA GLY A 127 13.47 4.24 -8.53
C GLY A 127 13.64 5.59 -7.82
N GLU A 128 14.32 6.56 -8.46
CA GLU A 128 14.51 7.92 -7.92
C GLU A 128 13.19 8.66 -7.69
N LEU A 129 12.16 8.38 -8.49
CA LEU A 129 10.81 8.92 -8.26
C LEU A 129 10.28 8.44 -6.91
N PHE A 130 10.41 7.14 -6.64
CA PHE A 130 9.93 6.55 -5.39
C PHE A 130 10.77 6.98 -4.19
N GLN A 131 12.06 7.22 -4.36
CA GLN A 131 12.91 7.80 -3.31
C GLN A 131 12.41 9.21 -2.91
N LYS A 132 12.11 10.06 -3.89
CA LYS A 132 11.56 11.40 -3.63
C LYS A 132 10.18 11.33 -2.96
N ILE A 133 9.31 10.44 -3.42
CA ILE A 133 7.99 10.23 -2.82
C ILE A 133 8.14 9.69 -1.40
N ALA A 134 9.02 8.72 -1.18
CA ALA A 134 9.26 8.13 0.13
C ALA A 134 9.74 9.17 1.17
N GLY A 135 10.57 10.14 0.76
CA GLY A 135 10.95 11.26 1.62
C GLY A 135 9.73 12.07 2.10
N LYS A 136 8.78 12.34 1.20
CA LYS A 136 7.52 13.03 1.55
C LYS A 136 6.61 12.16 2.43
N VAL A 137 6.49 10.87 2.12
CA VAL A 137 5.74 9.89 2.94
C VAL A 137 6.35 9.80 4.33
N GLY A 138 7.67 9.69 4.45
CA GLY A 138 8.37 9.64 5.73
C GLY A 138 8.10 10.90 6.57
N SER A 139 8.17 12.08 5.95
CA SER A 139 7.83 13.35 6.63
C SER A 139 6.38 13.39 7.11
N MET A 140 5.44 12.92 6.29
CA MET A 140 4.02 12.82 6.65
C MET A 140 3.82 11.86 7.84
N LEU A 141 4.39 10.66 7.77
CA LEU A 141 4.23 9.65 8.83
C LEU A 141 4.91 10.09 10.13
N ASN A 142 6.05 10.77 10.08
CA ASN A 142 6.70 11.36 11.27
C ASN A 142 5.87 12.50 11.88
N GLY A 143 4.87 13.02 11.18
CA GLY A 143 3.88 13.95 11.71
C GLY A 143 2.79 13.29 12.57
N LEU A 144 2.60 11.98 12.45
CA LEU A 144 1.65 11.20 13.24
C LEU A 144 2.19 10.90 14.65
N SER A 145 1.32 10.46 15.54
CA SER A 145 1.74 9.95 16.84
C SER A 145 2.57 8.68 16.71
N ALA A 146 3.51 8.44 17.63
CA ALA A 146 4.27 7.19 17.65
C ALA A 146 3.36 5.95 17.70
N ARG A 147 2.23 6.05 18.41
CA ARG A 147 1.21 5.00 18.47
C ARG A 147 0.60 4.69 17.10
N ASP A 148 0.27 5.73 16.32
CA ASP A 148 -0.29 5.55 14.99
C ASP A 148 0.74 4.96 14.01
N VAL A 149 1.97 5.44 14.08
CA VAL A 149 3.08 4.87 13.29
C VAL A 149 3.28 3.40 13.62
N GLN A 150 3.25 3.03 14.90
CA GLN A 150 3.35 1.63 15.33
C GLN A 150 2.19 0.78 14.78
N ARG A 151 0.96 1.30 14.79
CA ARG A 151 -0.21 0.60 14.23
C ARG A 151 -0.12 0.40 12.72
N ILE A 152 0.36 1.42 12.00
CA ILE A 152 0.51 1.37 10.53
C ILE A 152 1.65 0.44 10.12
N SER A 153 2.68 0.33 10.96
CA SER A 153 3.86 -0.49 10.69
C SER A 153 3.49 -1.98 10.74
N ILE A 154 3.69 -2.66 9.63
CA ILE A 154 3.46 -4.11 9.54
C ILE A 154 4.74 -4.88 9.81
N THR A 155 4.58 -6.16 10.10
CA THR A 155 5.69 -7.13 10.16
C THR A 155 5.64 -8.03 8.93
N ARG A 156 6.79 -8.33 8.34
CA ARG A 156 6.92 -9.24 7.20
C ARG A 156 8.00 -10.27 7.47
N ASP A 157 7.81 -11.43 6.88
CA ASP A 157 8.84 -12.47 6.86
C ASP A 157 10.10 -11.96 6.13
N PRO A 158 11.32 -12.21 6.64
CA PRO A 158 12.55 -11.75 6.00
C PRO A 158 12.72 -12.22 4.55
N SER A 159 12.27 -13.42 4.21
CA SER A 159 12.34 -13.96 2.86
C SER A 159 11.40 -13.21 1.91
N ASP A 160 10.20 -12.84 2.38
CA ASP A 160 9.22 -12.05 1.64
C ASP A 160 9.73 -10.62 1.41
N LEU A 161 10.33 -10.02 2.45
CA LEU A 161 10.99 -8.70 2.33
C LEU A 161 12.09 -8.72 1.27
N ALA A 162 13.00 -9.69 1.32
CA ALA A 162 14.13 -9.77 0.40
C ALA A 162 13.66 -9.96 -1.06
N SER A 163 12.60 -10.74 -1.28
CA SER A 163 12.13 -11.07 -2.63
C SER A 163 11.24 -9.99 -3.25
N LYS A 164 10.31 -9.40 -2.48
CA LYS A 164 9.25 -8.54 -3.01
C LYS A 164 9.38 -7.06 -2.67
N TYR A 165 10.31 -6.70 -1.79
CA TYR A 165 10.43 -5.32 -1.31
C TYR A 165 11.84 -4.79 -1.50
N GLU A 166 11.96 -3.49 -1.69
CA GLU A 166 13.21 -2.73 -1.76
C GLU A 166 13.24 -1.75 -0.58
N ASP A 167 14.30 -1.79 0.22
CA ASP A 167 14.49 -0.85 1.33
C ASP A 167 14.81 0.54 0.80
N LEU A 168 13.98 1.52 1.14
CA LEU A 168 14.15 2.91 0.72
C LEU A 168 15.08 3.71 1.67
N GLY A 169 15.63 3.08 2.70
CA GLY A 169 16.59 3.68 3.62
C GLY A 169 15.99 4.72 4.58
N ILE A 170 14.67 4.85 4.67
CA ILE A 170 13.97 5.87 5.47
C ILE A 170 13.33 5.22 6.69
N SER A 171 13.70 5.71 7.88
CA SER A 171 13.08 5.31 9.15
C SER A 171 11.99 6.30 9.56
N VAL A 172 10.95 5.79 10.22
CA VAL A 172 9.78 6.54 10.68
C VAL A 172 9.55 6.21 12.17
N CYS A 173 9.48 7.24 13.01
CA CYS A 173 9.32 7.07 14.46
C CYS A 173 7.99 7.64 15.00
N GLY A 174 7.40 8.61 14.30
CA GLY A 174 6.28 9.41 14.81
C GLY A 174 6.73 10.47 15.85
N LYS A 175 5.77 11.23 16.36
CA LYS A 175 5.96 12.25 17.40
C LYS A 175 5.64 11.67 18.77
#